data_f63b5f5e7f91d4dfd306c6b985a5873a
#
_entry.id   f63b5f5e7f91d4dfd306c6b985a5873a
#
_cell.length_a   1.000
_cell.length_b   1.000
_cell.length_c   1.000
_cell.angle_alpha   90.00
_cell.angle_beta   90.00
_cell.angle_gamma   90.00
#
_symmetry.space_group_name_H-M   'P 1'
#
loop_
_entity.id
_entity.type
_entity.pdbx_description
1 polymer ?
#
loop_
_entity_poly.entity_id
_entity_poly.type
_entity_poly.pdbx_seq_one_letter_code
_entity_poly.pdbx_strand_id
1 'polypeptide(L)'
;MKHLTKLLATALLALGLNQSVCADDASDFRQTLQLAEQGVAEAQFNLGTMYDSGQGVHQDYAEAFRWYRKAADQGYTEAQYNLGVMYDNGDGVRQDYTEAFRWYRQAAEQGFASAQYNLGSMYYKGQGVRQDYAEAFRWYRQAAEQGHAGAQYNLGTMYENGQGVRQDDAAAFRWYRKAAEQGDVDAQNNLGVMYAHGQGVRQDYAEALKWYRQAAEQGNDAAQFNLGLMYAKGYGTRQNDAEALKWYRQAAEQGNAAAQFNLGLMYDKGQSVRQDYAEAFRWYRKAAEQGNVKAQYNLGAMYHNGHGVRRNFHLSKEWFGKACDGRIQEACNQYRYLNQKGY
;
A
#
# COMPACT_ATOMS: atom_id res chain seq x y z
N MET A 1 34.23 19.21 38.01
CA MET A 1 34.32 20.42 37.15
C MET A 1 34.65 20.16 35.67
N LYS A 2 35.42 19.10 35.30
CA LYS A 2 35.78 18.84 33.89
C LYS A 2 34.66 18.22 33.02
N HIS A 3 33.59 17.68 33.59
CA HIS A 3 32.44 17.11 32.83
C HIS A 3 31.33 18.14 32.52
N LEU A 4 31.18 19.19 33.31
CA LEU A 4 30.18 20.25 33.05
C LEU A 4 30.59 21.17 31.88
N THR A 5 31.91 21.38 31.72
CA THR A 5 32.43 22.21 30.60
C THR A 5 32.31 21.54 29.22
N LYS A 6 32.31 20.22 29.13
CA LYS A 6 32.10 19.51 27.85
C LYS A 6 30.64 19.51 27.41
N LEU A 7 29.68 19.41 28.34
CA LEU A 7 28.25 19.49 28.05
C LEU A 7 27.79 20.88 27.57
N LEU A 8 28.38 21.94 28.14
CA LEU A 8 28.11 23.30 27.73
C LEU A 8 28.70 23.63 26.33
N ALA A 9 29.86 23.08 25.99
CA ALA A 9 30.47 23.28 24.66
C ALA A 9 29.71 22.56 23.54
N THR A 10 29.16 21.36 23.79
CA THR A 10 28.30 20.64 22.82
C THR A 10 26.94 21.30 22.64
N ALA A 11 26.36 21.86 23.70
CA ALA A 11 25.09 22.59 23.59
C ALA A 11 25.24 23.92 22.84
N LEU A 12 26.35 24.62 23.01
CA LEU A 12 26.65 25.87 22.29
C LEU A 12 26.97 25.64 20.82
N LEU A 13 27.61 24.51 20.44
CA LEU A 13 27.84 24.13 19.06
C LEU A 13 26.53 23.73 18.35
N ALA A 14 25.63 23.01 19.01
CA ALA A 14 24.33 22.67 18.47
C ALA A 14 23.41 23.87 18.29
N LEU A 15 23.46 24.86 19.24
CA LEU A 15 22.76 26.13 19.11
C LEU A 15 23.35 27.02 18.01
N GLY A 16 24.68 27.03 17.83
CA GLY A 16 25.35 27.80 16.78
C GLY A 16 25.06 27.26 15.38
N LEU A 17 25.00 25.94 15.20
CA LEU A 17 24.63 25.32 13.93
C LEU A 17 23.17 25.57 13.58
N ASN A 18 22.24 25.49 14.53
CA ASN A 18 20.83 25.83 14.28
C ASN A 18 20.63 27.32 13.95
N GLN A 19 21.38 28.22 14.60
CA GLN A 19 21.28 29.67 14.29
C GLN A 19 21.84 30.04 12.92
N SER A 20 22.88 29.37 12.43
CA SER A 20 23.41 29.61 11.09
C SER A 20 22.47 29.09 10.00
N VAL A 21 21.93 27.89 10.17
CA VAL A 21 20.94 27.31 9.23
C VAL A 21 19.67 28.17 9.17
N CYS A 22 19.12 28.60 10.31
CA CYS A 22 17.95 29.48 10.33
C CYS A 22 18.24 30.88 9.76
N ALA A 23 19.46 31.37 9.85
CA ALA A 23 19.84 32.66 9.29
C ALA A 23 19.98 32.60 7.75
N ASP A 24 20.50 31.50 7.22
CA ASP A 24 20.59 31.25 5.78
C ASP A 24 19.18 31.09 5.19
N ASP A 25 18.32 30.25 5.79
CA ASP A 25 16.92 30.05 5.35
C ASP A 25 16.12 31.37 5.32
N ALA A 26 16.27 32.22 6.33
CA ALA A 26 15.60 33.54 6.36
C ALA A 26 16.17 34.55 5.35
N SER A 27 17.44 34.39 4.97
CA SER A 27 18.06 35.20 3.89
C SER A 27 17.53 34.75 2.54
N ASP A 28 17.49 33.42 2.32
CA ASP A 28 16.97 32.84 1.07
C ASP A 28 15.49 33.15 0.86
N PHE A 29 14.69 33.13 1.93
CA PHE A 29 13.28 33.55 1.87
C PHE A 29 13.14 34.99 1.40
N ARG A 30 13.92 35.94 1.95
CA ARG A 30 13.84 37.36 1.58
C ARG A 30 14.23 37.60 0.14
N GLN A 31 15.28 36.95 -0.34
CA GLN A 31 15.72 37.03 -1.72
C GLN A 31 14.69 36.44 -2.67
N THR A 32 14.14 35.25 -2.34
CA THR A 32 13.10 34.58 -3.12
C THR A 32 11.83 35.44 -3.18
N LEU A 33 11.41 36.01 -2.06
CA LEU A 33 10.26 36.93 -2.00
C LEU A 33 10.45 38.15 -2.96
N GLN A 34 11.60 38.79 -2.94
CA GLN A 34 11.88 39.91 -3.81
C GLN A 34 11.76 39.56 -5.29
N LEU A 35 12.29 38.41 -5.72
CA LEU A 35 12.19 37.92 -7.10
C LEU A 35 10.76 37.51 -7.47
N ALA A 36 10.04 36.85 -6.53
CA ALA A 36 8.65 36.46 -6.73
C ALA A 36 7.71 37.68 -6.89
N GLU A 37 7.96 38.74 -6.12
CA GLU A 37 7.22 40.04 -6.26
C GLU A 37 7.50 40.71 -7.59
N GLN A 38 8.68 40.51 -8.17
CA GLN A 38 9.03 40.99 -9.52
C GLN A 38 8.38 40.15 -10.63
N GLY A 39 7.67 39.07 -10.28
CA GLY A 39 6.93 38.26 -11.23
C GLY A 39 7.70 37.08 -11.80
N VAL A 40 8.89 36.75 -11.27
CA VAL A 40 9.67 35.59 -11.74
C VAL A 40 8.93 34.29 -11.34
N ALA A 41 8.47 33.51 -12.33
CA ALA A 41 7.64 32.33 -12.10
C ALA A 41 8.33 31.23 -11.24
N GLU A 42 9.61 31.00 -11.48
CA GLU A 42 10.42 30.06 -10.68
C GLU A 42 10.52 30.51 -9.22
N ALA A 43 10.76 31.82 -8.98
CA ALA A 43 10.81 32.38 -7.63
C ALA A 43 9.43 32.29 -6.93
N GLN A 44 8.35 32.50 -7.66
CA GLN A 44 6.99 32.34 -7.14
C GLN A 44 6.72 30.88 -6.76
N PHE A 45 7.13 29.93 -7.58
CA PHE A 45 7.06 28.49 -7.24
C PHE A 45 7.89 28.18 -5.99
N ASN A 46 9.15 28.62 -5.94
CA ASN A 46 10.03 28.39 -4.80
C ASN A 46 9.47 29.02 -3.50
N LEU A 47 8.92 30.22 -3.58
CA LEU A 47 8.26 30.87 -2.45
C LEU A 47 7.01 30.10 -1.99
N GLY A 48 6.23 29.57 -2.93
CA GLY A 48 5.13 28.66 -2.65
C GLY A 48 5.60 27.42 -1.89
N THR A 49 6.72 26.82 -2.31
CA THR A 49 7.32 25.66 -1.64
C THR A 49 7.84 26.00 -0.24
N MET A 50 8.39 27.18 -0.03
CA MET A 50 8.83 27.65 1.30
C MET A 50 7.66 27.81 2.26
N TYR A 51 6.54 28.38 1.82
CA TYR A 51 5.32 28.45 2.62
C TYR A 51 4.68 27.08 2.85
N ASP A 52 4.72 26.19 1.87
CA ASP A 52 4.19 24.82 1.97
C ASP A 52 4.96 23.95 2.99
N SER A 53 6.30 24.05 2.99
CA SER A 53 7.17 23.29 3.88
C SER A 53 7.46 23.98 5.23
N GLY A 54 7.29 25.30 5.32
CA GLY A 54 7.72 26.10 6.47
C GLY A 54 9.22 26.39 6.48
N GLN A 55 9.91 26.32 5.33
CA GLN A 55 11.33 26.59 5.23
C GLN A 55 11.61 28.11 5.19
N GLY A 56 12.31 28.59 6.20
CA GLY A 56 12.64 30.02 6.34
C GLY A 56 11.45 30.95 6.68
N VAL A 57 10.25 30.40 6.78
CA VAL A 57 9.00 31.08 7.11
C VAL A 57 8.05 30.13 7.83
N HIS A 58 7.07 30.64 8.57
CA HIS A 58 6.03 29.79 9.14
C HIS A 58 5.19 29.14 8.03
N GLN A 59 4.93 27.84 8.13
CA GLN A 59 4.10 27.10 7.18
C GLN A 59 2.72 27.73 7.03
N ASP A 60 2.33 28.03 5.79
CA ASP A 60 1.02 28.61 5.44
C ASP A 60 0.58 28.10 4.06
N TYR A 61 -0.32 27.14 4.05
CA TYR A 61 -0.86 26.57 2.81
C TYR A 61 -1.66 27.57 1.98
N ALA A 62 -2.28 28.59 2.60
CA ALA A 62 -3.03 29.60 1.85
C ALA A 62 -2.07 30.54 1.10
N GLU A 63 -0.94 30.92 1.71
CA GLU A 63 0.11 31.66 1.02
C GLU A 63 0.81 30.80 -0.03
N ALA A 64 1.09 29.51 0.27
CA ALA A 64 1.63 28.58 -0.74
C ALA A 64 0.73 28.50 -1.97
N PHE A 65 -0.58 28.31 -1.77
CA PHE A 65 -1.57 28.31 -2.85
C PHE A 65 -1.53 29.58 -3.70
N ARG A 66 -1.45 30.75 -3.08
CA ARG A 66 -1.41 32.04 -3.80
C ARG A 66 -0.18 32.16 -4.69
N TRP A 67 0.98 31.73 -4.17
CA TRP A 67 2.23 31.82 -4.92
C TRP A 67 2.32 30.76 -6.01
N TYR A 68 1.92 29.52 -5.73
CA TYR A 68 1.80 28.49 -6.78
C TYR A 68 0.85 28.93 -7.88
N ARG A 69 -0.27 29.59 -7.54
CA ARG A 69 -1.23 30.08 -8.53
C ARG A 69 -0.60 31.10 -9.47
N LYS A 70 0.17 32.08 -8.95
CA LYS A 70 0.87 33.03 -9.76
C LYS A 70 1.87 32.39 -10.73
N ALA A 71 2.64 31.42 -10.27
CA ALA A 71 3.58 30.68 -11.10
C ALA A 71 2.86 29.81 -12.15
N ALA A 72 1.80 29.11 -11.76
CA ALA A 72 1.00 28.26 -12.63
C ALA A 72 0.29 29.03 -13.73
N ASP A 73 -0.23 30.23 -13.43
CA ASP A 73 -0.86 31.12 -14.41
C ASP A 73 0.15 31.61 -15.48
N GLN A 74 1.45 31.58 -15.17
CA GLN A 74 2.55 31.82 -16.13
C GLN A 74 2.98 30.56 -16.88
N GLY A 75 2.33 29.39 -16.60
CA GLY A 75 2.62 28.14 -17.27
C GLY A 75 3.71 27.29 -16.58
N TYR A 76 4.15 27.63 -15.35
CA TYR A 76 5.16 26.85 -14.64
C TYR A 76 4.61 25.48 -14.25
N THR A 77 5.16 24.43 -14.84
CA THR A 77 4.58 23.09 -14.83
C THR A 77 4.46 22.49 -13.45
N GLU A 78 5.51 22.63 -12.62
CA GLU A 78 5.53 22.09 -11.26
C GLU A 78 4.53 22.82 -10.36
N ALA A 79 4.32 24.13 -10.58
CA ALA A 79 3.31 24.89 -9.86
C ALA A 79 1.89 24.46 -10.26
N GLN A 80 1.65 24.16 -11.53
CA GLN A 80 0.37 23.59 -11.98
C GLN A 80 0.10 22.25 -11.33
N TYR A 81 1.12 21.38 -11.26
CA TYR A 81 1.01 20.11 -10.56
C TYR A 81 0.69 20.31 -9.07
N ASN A 82 1.42 21.18 -8.37
CA ASN A 82 1.20 21.45 -6.95
C ASN A 82 -0.20 22.04 -6.67
N LEU A 83 -0.70 22.92 -7.54
CA LEU A 83 -2.09 23.39 -7.44
C LEU A 83 -3.09 22.23 -7.59
N GLY A 84 -2.83 21.30 -8.52
CA GLY A 84 -3.61 20.09 -8.65
C GLY A 84 -3.65 19.30 -7.34
N VAL A 85 -2.50 19.13 -6.69
CA VAL A 85 -2.40 18.45 -5.39
C VAL A 85 -3.15 19.21 -4.30
N MET A 86 -3.01 20.54 -4.22
CA MET A 86 -3.70 21.34 -3.22
C MET A 86 -5.22 21.30 -3.36
N TYR A 87 -5.75 21.33 -4.59
CA TYR A 87 -7.18 21.17 -4.82
C TYR A 87 -7.66 19.73 -4.55
N ASP A 88 -6.83 18.72 -4.82
CA ASP A 88 -7.14 17.31 -4.58
C ASP A 88 -7.24 17.01 -3.08
N ASN A 89 -6.34 17.59 -2.27
CA ASN A 89 -6.31 17.40 -0.81
C ASN A 89 -7.22 18.39 -0.04
N GLY A 90 -7.37 19.60 -0.54
CA GLY A 90 -7.96 20.73 0.19
C GLY A 90 -6.96 21.50 1.05
N ASP A 91 -5.67 21.51 0.67
CA ASP A 91 -4.60 22.19 1.39
C ASP A 91 -4.59 23.69 1.01
N GLY A 92 -4.85 24.58 1.97
CA GLY A 92 -4.92 26.03 1.75
C GLY A 92 -6.09 26.51 0.88
N VAL A 93 -6.90 25.61 0.36
CA VAL A 93 -8.07 25.86 -0.49
C VAL A 93 -9.12 24.78 -0.23
N ARG A 94 -10.39 25.05 -0.52
CA ARG A 94 -11.42 24.02 -0.45
C ARG A 94 -11.13 22.93 -1.48
N GLN A 95 -11.23 21.66 -1.07
CA GLN A 95 -11.10 20.51 -1.97
C GLN A 95 -12.05 20.63 -3.16
N ASP A 96 -11.51 20.49 -4.36
CA ASP A 96 -12.25 20.51 -5.62
C ASP A 96 -11.57 19.64 -6.68
N TYR A 97 -12.10 18.45 -6.89
CA TYR A 97 -11.55 17.50 -7.87
C TYR A 97 -11.64 18.02 -9.33
N THR A 98 -12.59 18.92 -9.64
CA THR A 98 -12.70 19.49 -10.99
C THR A 98 -11.55 20.48 -11.27
N GLU A 99 -11.22 21.29 -10.28
CA GLU A 99 -10.06 22.17 -10.39
C GLU A 99 -8.75 21.38 -10.36
N ALA A 100 -8.64 20.36 -9.49
CA ALA A 100 -7.49 19.45 -9.48
C ALA A 100 -7.25 18.82 -10.86
N PHE A 101 -8.33 18.29 -11.48
CA PHE A 101 -8.29 17.73 -12.84
C PHE A 101 -7.77 18.75 -13.88
N ARG A 102 -8.24 19.99 -13.83
CA ARG A 102 -7.81 21.03 -14.78
C ARG A 102 -6.31 21.31 -14.66
N TRP A 103 -5.81 21.45 -13.43
CA TRP A 103 -4.41 21.74 -13.18
C TRP A 103 -3.49 20.56 -13.49
N TYR A 104 -3.87 19.35 -13.07
CA TYR A 104 -3.12 18.15 -13.47
C TYR A 104 -3.08 17.97 -14.98
N ARG A 105 -4.17 18.27 -15.68
CA ARG A 105 -4.21 18.19 -17.14
C ARG A 105 -3.23 19.15 -17.79
N GLN A 106 -3.15 20.39 -17.34
CA GLN A 106 -2.21 21.38 -17.88
C GLN A 106 -0.76 20.92 -17.69
N ALA A 107 -0.39 20.44 -16.49
CA ALA A 107 0.95 19.94 -16.24
C ALA A 107 1.23 18.63 -17.02
N ALA A 108 0.24 17.75 -17.16
CA ALA A 108 0.36 16.48 -17.87
C ALA A 108 0.55 16.69 -19.40
N GLU A 109 -0.14 17.66 -19.98
CA GLU A 109 0.00 18.06 -21.38
C GLU A 109 1.40 18.65 -21.67
N GLN A 110 2.07 19.21 -20.66
CA GLN A 110 3.47 19.62 -20.72
C GLN A 110 4.47 18.47 -20.49
N GLY A 111 4.00 17.27 -20.27
CA GLY A 111 4.83 16.08 -20.12
C GLY A 111 5.22 15.72 -18.69
N PHE A 112 4.69 16.39 -17.66
CA PHE A 112 5.06 16.11 -16.27
C PHE A 112 4.52 14.75 -15.81
N ALA A 113 5.42 13.78 -15.60
CA ALA A 113 5.07 12.38 -15.37
C ALA A 113 4.14 12.18 -14.15
N SER A 114 4.38 12.88 -13.05
CA SER A 114 3.53 12.79 -11.85
C SER A 114 2.12 13.33 -12.10
N ALA A 115 2.00 14.39 -12.90
CA ALA A 115 0.69 14.92 -13.30
C ALA A 115 -0.04 13.96 -14.24
N GLN A 116 0.66 13.33 -15.18
CA GLN A 116 0.10 12.28 -16.05
C GLN A 116 -0.40 11.09 -15.23
N TYR A 117 0.36 10.68 -14.20
CA TYR A 117 -0.07 9.64 -13.28
C TYR A 117 -1.34 10.03 -12.51
N ASN A 118 -1.38 11.23 -11.92
CA ASN A 118 -2.55 11.68 -11.18
C ASN A 118 -3.77 11.86 -12.09
N LEU A 119 -3.58 12.41 -13.28
CA LEU A 119 -4.65 12.53 -14.28
C LEU A 119 -5.19 11.16 -14.71
N GLY A 120 -4.31 10.18 -14.92
CA GLY A 120 -4.68 8.79 -15.15
C GLY A 120 -5.51 8.21 -14.00
N SER A 121 -5.12 8.48 -12.75
CA SER A 121 -5.86 8.08 -11.55
C SER A 121 -7.25 8.72 -11.48
N MET A 122 -7.37 9.99 -11.82
CA MET A 122 -8.66 10.69 -11.85
C MET A 122 -9.62 10.09 -12.87
N TYR A 123 -9.15 9.80 -14.09
CA TYR A 123 -9.94 9.07 -15.08
C TYR A 123 -10.29 7.66 -14.63
N TYR A 124 -9.36 6.93 -14.01
CA TYR A 124 -9.59 5.58 -13.50
C TYR A 124 -10.67 5.53 -12.43
N LYS A 125 -10.68 6.51 -11.51
CA LYS A 125 -11.64 6.59 -10.39
C LYS A 125 -12.92 7.35 -10.72
N GLY A 126 -12.94 8.18 -11.77
CA GLY A 126 -14.04 9.10 -12.07
C GLY A 126 -14.09 10.29 -11.09
N GLN A 127 -12.93 10.77 -10.63
CA GLN A 127 -12.82 11.91 -9.70
C GLN A 127 -12.63 13.23 -10.48
N GLY A 128 -13.55 14.18 -10.33
CA GLY A 128 -13.54 15.46 -11.07
C GLY A 128 -13.81 15.33 -12.57
N VAL A 129 -13.94 14.12 -13.07
CA VAL A 129 -14.21 13.77 -14.47
C VAL A 129 -15.00 12.46 -14.54
N ARG A 130 -15.72 12.23 -15.64
CA ARG A 130 -16.35 10.92 -15.86
C ARG A 130 -15.29 9.82 -15.96
N GLN A 131 -15.53 8.69 -15.28
CA GLN A 131 -14.65 7.53 -15.38
C GLN A 131 -14.44 7.08 -16.82
N ASP A 132 -13.18 6.90 -17.19
CA ASP A 132 -12.77 6.44 -18.52
C ASP A 132 -11.46 5.66 -18.44
N TYR A 133 -11.54 4.34 -18.52
CA TYR A 133 -10.36 3.47 -18.46
C TYR A 133 -9.44 3.61 -19.68
N ALA A 134 -9.96 4.00 -20.85
CA ALA A 134 -9.11 4.17 -22.03
C ALA A 134 -8.25 5.44 -21.89
N GLU A 135 -8.81 6.54 -21.38
CA GLU A 135 -8.04 7.74 -21.05
C GLU A 135 -7.07 7.49 -19.88
N ALA A 136 -7.51 6.76 -18.84
CA ALA A 136 -6.62 6.37 -17.73
C ALA A 136 -5.41 5.58 -18.25
N PHE A 137 -5.63 4.59 -19.10
CA PHE A 137 -4.58 3.81 -19.74
C PHE A 137 -3.61 4.68 -20.54
N ARG A 138 -4.12 5.61 -21.33
CA ARG A 138 -3.29 6.51 -22.15
C ARG A 138 -2.36 7.36 -21.27
N TRP A 139 -2.87 7.95 -20.20
CA TRP A 139 -2.11 8.81 -19.32
C TRP A 139 -1.12 8.01 -18.46
N TYR A 140 -1.53 6.87 -17.89
CA TYR A 140 -0.60 5.99 -17.19
C TYR A 140 0.53 5.50 -18.08
N ARG A 141 0.24 5.20 -19.36
CA ARG A 141 1.25 4.78 -20.31
C ARG A 141 2.30 5.87 -20.53
N GLN A 142 1.89 7.12 -20.71
CA GLN A 142 2.84 8.23 -20.87
C GLN A 142 3.73 8.40 -19.65
N ALA A 143 3.17 8.36 -18.44
CA ALA A 143 3.94 8.43 -17.19
C ALA A 143 4.88 7.21 -17.03
N ALA A 144 4.39 6.00 -17.34
CA ALA A 144 5.14 4.75 -17.23
C ALA A 144 6.33 4.70 -18.21
N GLU A 145 6.17 5.21 -19.42
CA GLU A 145 7.24 5.33 -20.43
C GLU A 145 8.35 6.30 -19.97
N GLN A 146 8.01 7.28 -19.14
CA GLN A 146 8.97 8.17 -18.48
C GLN A 146 9.60 7.57 -17.20
N GLY A 147 9.23 6.35 -16.82
CA GLY A 147 9.82 5.68 -15.66
C GLY A 147 9.04 5.80 -14.36
N HIS A 148 7.86 6.44 -14.33
CA HIS A 148 7.07 6.57 -13.10
C HIS A 148 6.60 5.21 -12.58
N ALA A 149 7.15 4.76 -11.43
CA ALA A 149 6.95 3.40 -10.92
C ALA A 149 5.46 3.06 -10.65
N GLY A 150 4.72 3.97 -9.99
CA GLY A 150 3.29 3.77 -9.74
C GLY A 150 2.45 3.70 -11.02
N ALA A 151 2.85 4.43 -12.07
CA ALA A 151 2.18 4.33 -13.38
C ALA A 151 2.49 3.00 -14.07
N GLN A 152 3.71 2.49 -13.94
CA GLN A 152 4.10 1.16 -14.45
C GLN A 152 3.31 0.05 -13.74
N TYR A 153 3.16 0.15 -12.41
CA TYR A 153 2.32 -0.77 -11.65
C TYR A 153 0.86 -0.74 -12.12
N ASN A 154 0.25 0.46 -12.18
CA ASN A 154 -1.14 0.60 -12.62
C ASN A 154 -1.35 0.12 -14.06
N LEU A 155 -0.39 0.39 -14.94
CA LEU A 155 -0.45 -0.09 -16.32
C LEU A 155 -0.38 -1.63 -16.38
N GLY A 156 0.44 -2.26 -15.54
CA GLY A 156 0.47 -3.71 -15.35
C GLY A 156 -0.90 -4.24 -14.94
N THR A 157 -1.53 -3.63 -13.93
CA THR A 157 -2.88 -3.99 -13.45
C THR A 157 -3.95 -3.82 -14.54
N MET A 158 -3.87 -2.76 -15.36
CA MET A 158 -4.81 -2.54 -16.46
C MET A 158 -4.68 -3.60 -17.55
N TYR A 159 -3.47 -4.02 -17.89
CA TYR A 159 -3.27 -5.15 -18.82
C TYR A 159 -3.74 -6.48 -18.23
N GLU A 160 -3.48 -6.75 -16.95
CA GLU A 160 -3.92 -7.97 -16.27
C GLU A 160 -5.45 -8.10 -16.28
N ASN A 161 -6.16 -7.00 -16.01
CA ASN A 161 -7.63 -6.99 -15.91
C ASN A 161 -8.37 -6.66 -17.21
N GLY A 162 -7.67 -6.25 -18.27
CA GLY A 162 -8.29 -5.82 -19.52
C GLY A 162 -9.07 -4.50 -19.39
N GLN A 163 -8.59 -3.57 -18.53
CA GLN A 163 -9.26 -2.30 -18.27
C GLN A 163 -8.73 -1.22 -19.21
N GLY A 164 -9.59 -0.70 -20.10
CA GLY A 164 -9.21 0.30 -21.09
C GLY A 164 -8.26 -0.21 -22.19
N VAL A 165 -7.89 -1.47 -22.13
CA VAL A 165 -7.01 -2.17 -23.07
C VAL A 165 -7.41 -3.64 -23.11
N ARG A 166 -7.07 -4.37 -24.19
CA ARG A 166 -7.22 -5.83 -24.22
C ARG A 166 -6.30 -6.48 -23.16
N GLN A 167 -6.83 -7.45 -22.43
CA GLN A 167 -6.06 -8.23 -21.48
C GLN A 167 -4.82 -8.87 -22.15
N ASP A 168 -3.66 -8.70 -21.51
CA ASP A 168 -2.37 -9.23 -21.97
C ASP A 168 -1.45 -9.46 -20.77
N ASP A 169 -1.39 -10.70 -20.29
CA ASP A 169 -0.57 -11.08 -19.14
C ASP A 169 0.93 -10.88 -19.40
N ALA A 170 1.40 -11.03 -20.64
CA ALA A 170 2.80 -10.79 -20.98
C ALA A 170 3.14 -9.29 -20.95
N ALA A 171 2.20 -8.42 -21.33
CA ALA A 171 2.36 -6.98 -21.14
C ALA A 171 2.32 -6.60 -19.65
N ALA A 172 1.37 -7.17 -18.88
CA ALA A 172 1.29 -6.98 -17.43
C ALA A 172 2.62 -7.35 -16.74
N PHE A 173 3.15 -8.53 -17.06
CA PHE A 173 4.44 -8.98 -16.55
C PHE A 173 5.57 -7.98 -16.83
N ARG A 174 5.68 -7.47 -18.07
CA ARG A 174 6.73 -6.50 -18.43
C ARG A 174 6.63 -5.21 -17.61
N TRP A 175 5.42 -4.71 -17.38
CA TRP A 175 5.22 -3.49 -16.64
C TRP A 175 5.40 -3.67 -15.13
N TYR A 176 4.87 -4.73 -14.54
CA TYR A 176 5.13 -5.07 -13.14
C TYR A 176 6.62 -5.25 -12.86
N ARG A 177 7.33 -5.90 -13.79
CA ARG A 177 8.79 -6.07 -13.66
C ARG A 177 9.51 -4.72 -13.58
N LYS A 178 9.18 -3.77 -14.45
CA LYS A 178 9.78 -2.43 -14.41
C LYS A 178 9.50 -1.70 -13.07
N ALA A 179 8.28 -1.76 -12.58
CA ALA A 179 7.92 -1.18 -11.29
C ALA A 179 8.64 -1.89 -10.13
N ALA A 180 8.66 -3.22 -10.13
CA ALA A 180 9.30 -4.04 -9.10
C ALA A 180 10.82 -3.80 -9.03
N GLU A 181 11.49 -3.63 -10.18
CA GLU A 181 12.93 -3.30 -10.27
C GLU A 181 13.23 -1.90 -9.68
N GLN A 182 12.24 -1.00 -9.63
CA GLN A 182 12.33 0.31 -8.96
C GLN A 182 11.94 0.26 -7.47
N GLY A 183 11.58 -0.91 -6.94
CA GLY A 183 11.25 -1.11 -5.55
C GLY A 183 9.76 -1.03 -5.22
N ASP A 184 8.87 -0.91 -6.22
CA ASP A 184 7.42 -0.93 -5.95
C ASP A 184 7.02 -2.28 -5.34
N VAL A 185 6.54 -2.22 -4.11
CA VAL A 185 6.32 -3.41 -3.26
C VAL A 185 5.16 -4.27 -3.76
N ASP A 186 4.10 -3.63 -4.24
CA ASP A 186 2.93 -4.34 -4.76
C ASP A 186 3.27 -4.99 -6.10
N ALA A 187 4.05 -4.33 -6.95
CA ALA A 187 4.56 -4.90 -8.18
C ALA A 187 5.48 -6.11 -7.93
N GLN A 188 6.34 -6.06 -6.89
CA GLN A 188 7.17 -7.20 -6.49
C GLN A 188 6.31 -8.40 -6.08
N ASN A 189 5.26 -8.19 -5.27
CA ASN A 189 4.33 -9.27 -4.93
C ASN A 189 3.63 -9.83 -6.18
N ASN A 190 3.09 -8.97 -7.04
CA ASN A 190 2.39 -9.41 -8.25
C ASN A 190 3.32 -10.13 -9.22
N LEU A 191 4.56 -9.68 -9.36
CA LEU A 191 5.57 -10.37 -10.15
C LEU A 191 5.87 -11.78 -9.58
N GLY A 192 5.94 -11.90 -8.26
CA GLY A 192 6.02 -13.19 -7.57
C GLY A 192 4.84 -14.11 -7.89
N VAL A 193 3.61 -13.58 -7.90
CA VAL A 193 2.40 -14.32 -8.29
C VAL A 193 2.49 -14.78 -9.75
N MET A 194 2.89 -13.91 -10.67
CA MET A 194 3.02 -14.24 -12.09
C MET A 194 4.04 -15.36 -12.34
N TYR A 195 5.19 -15.32 -11.68
CA TYR A 195 6.17 -16.41 -11.75
C TYR A 195 5.65 -17.70 -11.10
N ALA A 196 4.96 -17.62 -9.96
CA ALA A 196 4.43 -18.80 -9.27
C ALA A 196 3.37 -19.55 -10.09
N HIS A 197 2.58 -18.82 -10.88
CA HIS A 197 1.48 -19.39 -11.67
C HIS A 197 1.79 -19.52 -13.17
N GLY A 198 2.89 -18.96 -13.66
CA GLY A 198 3.22 -18.97 -15.09
C GLY A 198 2.32 -18.03 -15.91
N GLN A 199 1.90 -16.90 -15.33
CA GLN A 199 1.04 -15.91 -15.99
C GLN A 199 1.90 -14.92 -16.77
N GLY A 200 1.76 -14.89 -18.11
CA GLY A 200 2.55 -14.03 -18.97
C GLY A 200 4.06 -14.33 -19.02
N VAL A 201 4.51 -15.32 -18.29
CA VAL A 201 5.89 -15.79 -18.17
C VAL A 201 5.92 -17.29 -17.89
N ARG A 202 7.01 -17.99 -18.20
CA ARG A 202 7.19 -19.38 -17.77
C ARG A 202 7.19 -19.48 -16.24
N GLN A 203 6.45 -20.45 -15.68
CA GLN A 203 6.45 -20.71 -14.24
C GLN A 203 7.87 -20.93 -13.72
N ASP A 204 8.21 -20.21 -12.65
CA ASP A 204 9.49 -20.33 -11.96
C ASP A 204 9.34 -20.00 -10.47
N TYR A 205 9.32 -21.04 -9.65
CA TYR A 205 9.17 -20.88 -8.20
C TYR A 205 10.40 -20.27 -7.52
N ALA A 206 11.60 -20.37 -8.11
CA ALA A 206 12.79 -19.72 -7.53
C ALA A 206 12.73 -18.19 -7.73
N GLU A 207 12.34 -17.74 -8.91
CA GLU A 207 12.10 -16.32 -9.13
C GLU A 207 10.90 -15.81 -8.31
N ALA A 208 9.80 -16.58 -8.20
CA ALA A 208 8.67 -16.22 -7.33
C ALA A 208 9.12 -16.01 -5.88
N LEU A 209 9.90 -16.95 -5.33
CA LEU A 209 10.43 -16.89 -3.96
C LEU A 209 11.26 -15.61 -3.74
N LYS A 210 12.11 -15.25 -4.70
CA LYS A 210 12.95 -14.07 -4.65
C LYS A 210 12.11 -12.78 -4.59
N TRP A 211 11.12 -12.65 -5.46
CA TRP A 211 10.27 -11.47 -5.52
C TRP A 211 9.36 -11.35 -4.30
N TYR A 212 8.75 -12.46 -3.86
CA TYR A 212 7.98 -12.46 -2.61
C TYR A 212 8.82 -12.07 -1.41
N ARG A 213 10.09 -12.52 -1.34
CA ARG A 213 10.98 -12.15 -0.24
C ARG A 213 11.25 -10.66 -0.22
N GLN A 214 11.54 -10.04 -1.38
CA GLN A 214 11.77 -8.60 -1.46
C GLN A 214 10.55 -7.79 -0.98
N ALA A 215 9.34 -8.16 -1.42
CA ALA A 215 8.12 -7.51 -0.97
C ALA A 215 7.82 -7.78 0.52
N ALA A 216 8.03 -9.02 0.99
CA ALA A 216 7.78 -9.42 2.37
C ALA A 216 8.70 -8.70 3.38
N GLU A 217 9.97 -8.51 3.03
CA GLU A 217 10.95 -7.77 3.84
C GLU A 217 10.60 -6.28 3.92
N GLN A 218 9.90 -5.74 2.94
CA GLN A 218 9.34 -4.38 2.95
C GLN A 218 7.97 -4.29 3.63
N GLY A 219 7.46 -5.39 4.19
CA GLY A 219 6.25 -5.39 5.00
C GLY A 219 4.96 -5.75 4.27
N ASN A 220 4.97 -6.10 2.97
CA ASN A 220 3.74 -6.51 2.28
C ASN A 220 3.19 -7.82 2.86
N ASP A 221 2.01 -7.77 3.45
CA ASP A 221 1.38 -8.89 4.14
C ASP A 221 0.99 -10.04 3.20
N ALA A 222 0.57 -9.74 1.98
CA ALA A 222 0.26 -10.74 0.97
C ALA A 222 1.53 -11.48 0.53
N ALA A 223 2.65 -10.77 0.34
CA ALA A 223 3.93 -11.37 0.02
C ALA A 223 4.48 -12.20 1.19
N GLN A 224 4.33 -11.74 2.43
CA GLN A 224 4.68 -12.51 3.64
C GLN A 224 3.89 -13.82 3.71
N PHE A 225 2.58 -13.77 3.45
CA PHE A 225 1.76 -14.96 3.36
C PHE A 225 2.23 -15.91 2.24
N ASN A 226 2.45 -15.39 1.04
CA ASN A 226 2.91 -16.16 -0.11
C ASN A 226 4.28 -16.81 0.14
N LEU A 227 5.21 -16.06 0.73
CA LEU A 227 6.53 -16.55 1.11
C LEU A 227 6.43 -17.68 2.17
N GLY A 228 5.56 -17.50 3.17
CA GLY A 228 5.24 -18.53 4.15
C GLY A 228 4.70 -19.81 3.50
N LEU A 229 3.82 -19.65 2.51
CA LEU A 229 3.27 -20.77 1.76
C LEU A 229 4.36 -21.50 0.95
N MET A 230 5.28 -20.78 0.32
CA MET A 230 6.39 -21.38 -0.43
C MET A 230 7.30 -22.21 0.48
N TYR A 231 7.62 -21.71 1.67
CA TYR A 231 8.39 -22.48 2.65
C TYR A 231 7.62 -23.68 3.18
N ALA A 232 6.31 -23.54 3.45
CA ALA A 232 5.47 -24.65 3.94
C ALA A 232 5.31 -25.78 2.92
N LYS A 233 5.40 -25.46 1.62
CA LYS A 233 5.25 -26.43 0.52
C LYS A 233 6.56 -26.86 -0.12
N GLY A 234 7.66 -26.18 0.16
CA GLY A 234 8.95 -26.42 -0.50
C GLY A 234 8.98 -25.97 -1.97
N TYR A 235 8.18 -24.95 -2.33
CA TYR A 235 8.17 -24.40 -3.69
C TYR A 235 9.37 -23.46 -3.91
N GLY A 236 10.21 -23.76 -4.88
CA GLY A 236 11.43 -23.00 -5.15
C GLY A 236 12.51 -23.05 -4.06
N THR A 237 12.26 -23.80 -2.98
CA THR A 237 13.17 -23.98 -1.85
C THR A 237 12.90 -25.33 -1.16
N ARG A 238 13.72 -25.73 -0.20
CA ARG A 238 13.38 -26.87 0.68
C ARG A 238 12.24 -26.48 1.61
N GLN A 239 11.33 -27.43 1.87
CA GLN A 239 10.29 -27.24 2.89
C GLN A 239 10.92 -26.84 4.23
N ASN A 240 10.38 -25.78 4.85
CA ASN A 240 10.84 -25.28 6.13
C ASN A 240 9.67 -24.67 6.91
N ASP A 241 9.07 -25.49 7.78
CA ASP A 241 7.90 -25.07 8.54
C ASP A 241 8.22 -23.98 9.59
N ALA A 242 9.49 -23.86 10.04
CA ALA A 242 9.90 -22.79 10.95
C ALA A 242 9.93 -21.42 10.25
N GLU A 243 10.45 -21.38 9.02
CA GLU A 243 10.38 -20.16 8.20
C GLU A 243 8.93 -19.84 7.81
N ALA A 244 8.13 -20.87 7.47
CA ALA A 244 6.69 -20.67 7.20
C ALA A 244 5.97 -20.06 8.40
N LEU A 245 6.20 -20.58 9.61
CA LEU A 245 5.64 -20.04 10.85
C LEU A 245 6.00 -18.56 11.06
N LYS A 246 7.27 -18.21 10.86
CA LYS A 246 7.77 -16.84 10.99
C LYS A 246 7.00 -15.89 10.06
N TRP A 247 6.91 -16.22 8.78
CA TRP A 247 6.29 -15.37 7.78
C TRP A 247 4.77 -15.33 7.91
N TYR A 248 4.10 -16.44 8.22
CA TYR A 248 2.67 -16.44 8.53
C TYR A 248 2.35 -15.59 9.75
N ARG A 249 3.21 -15.60 10.78
CA ARG A 249 3.00 -14.75 11.97
C ARG A 249 3.04 -13.27 11.61
N GLN A 250 4.04 -12.82 10.86
CA GLN A 250 4.15 -11.43 10.42
C GLN A 250 2.92 -10.99 9.62
N ALA A 251 2.51 -11.78 8.63
CA ALA A 251 1.31 -11.49 7.85
C ALA A 251 0.03 -11.50 8.71
N ALA A 252 -0.10 -12.45 9.63
CA ALA A 252 -1.25 -12.59 10.52
C ALA A 252 -1.40 -11.42 11.50
N GLU A 253 -0.28 -10.91 12.01
CA GLU A 253 -0.23 -9.73 12.89
C GLU A 253 -0.66 -8.45 12.16
N GLN A 254 -0.39 -8.35 10.86
CA GLN A 254 -0.86 -7.28 9.99
C GLN A 254 -2.34 -7.44 9.57
N GLY A 255 -2.98 -8.56 9.91
CA GLY A 255 -4.40 -8.77 9.63
C GLY A 255 -4.70 -9.70 8.47
N ASN A 256 -3.72 -10.27 7.78
CA ASN A 256 -3.96 -11.19 6.67
C ASN A 256 -4.74 -12.44 7.11
N ALA A 257 -5.99 -12.57 6.68
CA ALA A 257 -6.91 -13.62 7.12
C ALA A 257 -6.44 -15.05 6.74
N ALA A 258 -5.78 -15.19 5.58
CA ALA A 258 -5.26 -16.48 5.15
C ALA A 258 -4.05 -16.90 6.00
N ALA A 259 -3.19 -15.95 6.36
CA ALA A 259 -2.07 -16.18 7.28
C ALA A 259 -2.56 -16.49 8.70
N GLN A 260 -3.56 -15.78 9.20
CA GLN A 260 -4.20 -16.08 10.50
C GLN A 260 -4.76 -17.48 10.55
N PHE A 261 -5.43 -17.92 9.48
CA PHE A 261 -5.91 -19.30 9.38
C PHE A 261 -4.75 -20.32 9.42
N ASN A 262 -3.70 -20.11 8.62
CA ASN A 262 -2.57 -21.02 8.58
C ASN A 262 -1.79 -21.06 9.91
N LEU A 263 -1.63 -19.91 10.54
CA LEU A 263 -1.00 -19.81 11.87
C LEU A 263 -1.84 -20.55 12.92
N GLY A 264 -3.16 -20.40 12.89
CA GLY A 264 -4.09 -21.15 13.71
C GLY A 264 -3.94 -22.68 13.49
N LEU A 265 -3.79 -23.12 12.24
CA LEU A 265 -3.59 -24.52 11.89
C LEU A 265 -2.25 -25.06 12.42
N MET A 266 -1.18 -24.25 12.39
CA MET A 266 0.12 -24.65 12.93
C MET A 266 0.07 -24.84 14.45
N TYR A 267 -0.60 -23.96 15.20
CA TYR A 267 -0.82 -24.14 16.63
C TYR A 267 -1.74 -25.30 16.96
N ASP A 268 -2.79 -25.49 16.17
CA ASP A 268 -3.74 -26.61 16.34
C ASP A 268 -3.07 -27.99 16.18
N LYS A 269 -2.14 -28.08 15.23
CA LYS A 269 -1.39 -29.33 14.94
C LYS A 269 -0.07 -29.48 15.69
N GLY A 270 0.44 -28.41 16.31
CA GLY A 270 1.79 -28.41 16.88
C GLY A 270 2.89 -28.47 15.81
N GLN A 271 2.69 -27.84 14.66
CA GLN A 271 3.62 -27.87 13.54
C GLN A 271 4.64 -26.74 13.67
N SER A 272 5.92 -27.08 13.89
CA SER A 272 7.03 -26.16 14.20
C SER A 272 6.79 -25.24 15.42
N VAL A 273 5.80 -25.52 16.21
CA VAL A 273 5.44 -24.84 17.44
C VAL A 273 4.77 -25.87 18.36
N ARG A 274 4.87 -25.69 19.66
CA ARG A 274 4.11 -26.54 20.60
C ARG A 274 2.61 -26.40 20.32
N GLN A 275 1.89 -27.52 20.27
CA GLN A 275 0.44 -27.50 20.13
C GLN A 275 -0.20 -26.64 21.24
N ASP A 276 -1.04 -25.69 20.82
CA ASP A 276 -1.75 -24.78 21.69
C ASP A 276 -3.12 -24.45 21.10
N TYR A 277 -4.16 -25.09 21.63
CA TYR A 277 -5.53 -24.89 21.18
C TYR A 277 -6.06 -23.47 21.52
N ALA A 278 -5.55 -22.82 22.58
CA ALA A 278 -5.98 -21.48 22.93
C ALA A 278 -5.44 -20.45 21.91
N GLU A 279 -4.16 -20.59 21.52
CA GLU A 279 -3.61 -19.78 20.44
C GLU A 279 -4.27 -20.10 19.09
N ALA A 280 -4.50 -21.37 18.76
CA ALA A 280 -5.22 -21.78 17.57
C ALA A 280 -6.62 -21.13 17.51
N PHE A 281 -7.38 -21.19 18.60
CA PHE A 281 -8.68 -20.54 18.72
C PHE A 281 -8.62 -19.03 18.47
N ARG A 282 -7.65 -18.32 19.05
CA ARG A 282 -7.47 -16.88 18.86
C ARG A 282 -7.26 -16.51 17.39
N TRP A 283 -6.40 -17.26 16.72
CA TRP A 283 -6.07 -17.00 15.31
C TRP A 283 -7.21 -17.40 14.37
N TYR A 284 -7.84 -18.56 14.58
CA TYR A 284 -9.02 -18.95 13.81
C TYR A 284 -10.16 -17.95 13.97
N ARG A 285 -10.39 -17.41 15.20
CA ARG A 285 -11.42 -16.42 15.43
C ARG A 285 -11.17 -15.14 14.62
N LYS A 286 -9.94 -14.62 14.63
CA LYS A 286 -9.59 -13.43 13.83
C LYS A 286 -9.83 -13.67 12.34
N ALA A 287 -9.40 -14.80 11.81
CA ALA A 287 -9.63 -15.14 10.42
C ALA A 287 -11.13 -15.33 10.08
N ALA A 288 -11.89 -15.99 10.97
CA ALA A 288 -13.32 -16.26 10.80
C ALA A 288 -14.16 -14.98 10.82
N GLU A 289 -13.85 -14.03 11.70
CA GLU A 289 -14.47 -12.71 11.77
C GLU A 289 -14.26 -11.90 10.48
N GLN A 290 -13.16 -12.13 9.77
CA GLN A 290 -12.88 -11.57 8.44
C GLN A 290 -13.51 -12.37 7.28
N GLY A 291 -14.30 -13.41 7.57
CA GLY A 291 -14.99 -14.20 6.55
C GLY A 291 -14.19 -15.37 6.00
N ASN A 292 -13.04 -15.74 6.58
CA ASN A 292 -12.34 -16.96 6.16
C ASN A 292 -13.18 -18.21 6.47
N VAL A 293 -13.75 -18.79 5.44
CA VAL A 293 -14.72 -19.89 5.55
C VAL A 293 -14.13 -21.13 6.22
N LYS A 294 -12.85 -21.46 5.96
CA LYS A 294 -12.17 -22.58 6.60
C LYS A 294 -11.94 -22.33 8.09
N ALA A 295 -11.61 -21.07 8.45
CA ALA A 295 -11.48 -20.68 9.85
C ALA A 295 -12.83 -20.71 10.58
N GLN A 296 -13.93 -20.31 9.93
CA GLN A 296 -15.28 -20.42 10.48
C GLN A 296 -15.64 -21.88 10.81
N TYR A 297 -15.34 -22.80 9.90
CA TYR A 297 -15.52 -24.23 10.14
C TYR A 297 -14.72 -24.72 11.35
N ASN A 298 -13.41 -24.41 11.39
CA ASN A 298 -12.53 -24.83 12.50
C ASN A 298 -12.98 -24.23 13.83
N LEU A 299 -13.40 -22.95 13.83
CA LEU A 299 -13.92 -22.28 15.02
C LEU A 299 -15.21 -22.93 15.52
N GLY A 300 -16.12 -23.34 14.61
CA GLY A 300 -17.30 -24.13 14.93
C GLY A 300 -16.94 -25.46 15.59
N ALA A 301 -15.93 -26.16 15.05
CA ALA A 301 -15.43 -27.42 15.62
C ALA A 301 -14.78 -27.20 17.00
N MET A 302 -14.04 -26.11 17.21
CA MET A 302 -13.44 -25.81 18.51
C MET A 302 -14.51 -25.55 19.59
N TYR A 303 -15.56 -24.81 19.27
CA TYR A 303 -16.71 -24.64 20.20
C TYR A 303 -17.45 -25.95 20.45
N HIS A 304 -17.55 -26.84 19.45
CA HIS A 304 -18.18 -28.16 19.61
C HIS A 304 -17.41 -29.03 20.57
N ASN A 305 -16.09 -29.10 20.42
CA ASN A 305 -15.22 -30.00 21.17
C ASN A 305 -14.72 -29.40 22.50
N GLY A 306 -14.75 -28.08 22.64
CA GLY A 306 -14.15 -27.39 23.79
C GLY A 306 -12.63 -27.29 23.70
N HIS A 307 -12.06 -27.25 22.48
CA HIS A 307 -10.62 -27.09 22.25
C HIS A 307 -10.23 -25.60 22.34
N GLY A 308 -9.39 -25.24 23.30
CA GLY A 308 -8.94 -23.86 23.52
C GLY A 308 -10.03 -22.88 23.98
N VAL A 309 -11.24 -23.33 24.15
CA VAL A 309 -12.41 -22.56 24.57
C VAL A 309 -13.42 -23.44 25.29
N ARG A 310 -14.25 -22.87 26.16
CA ARG A 310 -15.36 -23.62 26.77
C ARG A 310 -16.33 -24.06 25.70
N ARG A 311 -16.73 -25.35 25.73
CA ARG A 311 -17.70 -25.93 24.81
C ARG A 311 -19.00 -25.15 24.78
N ASN A 312 -19.49 -24.83 23.57
CA ASN A 312 -20.73 -24.08 23.36
C ASN A 312 -21.37 -24.48 22.03
N PHE A 313 -22.45 -25.26 22.09
CA PHE A 313 -23.13 -25.77 20.90
C PHE A 313 -23.91 -24.69 20.12
N HIS A 314 -24.40 -23.65 20.78
CA HIS A 314 -25.06 -22.53 20.08
C HIS A 314 -24.07 -21.75 19.22
N LEU A 315 -22.89 -21.38 19.77
CA LEU A 315 -21.81 -20.73 18.99
C LEU A 315 -21.25 -21.68 17.94
N SER A 316 -21.12 -22.98 18.25
CA SER A 316 -20.71 -23.98 17.27
C SER A 316 -21.66 -23.99 16.06
N LYS A 317 -22.98 -24.04 16.31
CA LYS A 317 -23.99 -24.01 15.24
C LYS A 317 -23.91 -22.72 14.43
N GLU A 318 -23.77 -21.58 15.08
CA GLU A 318 -23.62 -20.28 14.39
C GLU A 318 -22.45 -20.28 13.42
N TRP A 319 -21.27 -20.70 13.89
CA TRP A 319 -20.06 -20.72 13.04
C TRP A 319 -20.12 -21.76 11.93
N PHE A 320 -20.71 -22.95 12.20
CA PHE A 320 -20.97 -23.90 11.13
C PHE A 320 -22.00 -23.38 10.12
N GLY A 321 -22.99 -22.58 10.56
CA GLY A 321 -23.91 -21.90 9.66
C GLY A 321 -23.19 -20.98 8.69
N LYS A 322 -22.34 -20.07 9.19
CA LYS A 322 -21.52 -19.17 8.38
C LYS A 322 -20.62 -19.95 7.39
N ALA A 323 -19.99 -21.03 7.86
CA ALA A 323 -19.15 -21.86 7.00
C ALA A 323 -19.97 -22.65 5.95
N CYS A 324 -21.23 -23.01 6.27
CA CYS A 324 -22.17 -23.63 5.32
C CYS A 324 -22.58 -22.64 4.21
N ASP A 325 -22.87 -21.39 4.57
CA ASP A 325 -23.12 -20.32 3.60
C ASP A 325 -21.92 -20.11 2.67
N GLY A 326 -20.70 -20.29 3.21
CA GLY A 326 -19.44 -20.33 2.47
C GLY A 326 -19.20 -21.64 1.67
N ARG A 327 -20.21 -22.51 1.53
CA ARG A 327 -20.21 -23.75 0.73
C ARG A 327 -19.31 -24.89 1.26
N ILE A 328 -19.03 -24.95 2.54
CA ILE A 328 -18.42 -26.13 3.16
C ILE A 328 -19.52 -27.14 3.51
N GLN A 329 -19.62 -28.24 2.76
CA GLN A 329 -20.67 -29.24 2.92
C GLN A 329 -20.66 -29.89 4.31
N GLU A 330 -19.49 -30.16 4.88
CA GLU A 330 -19.31 -30.70 6.23
C GLU A 330 -19.89 -29.77 7.30
N ALA A 331 -19.71 -28.44 7.11
CA ALA A 331 -20.29 -27.43 8.00
C ALA A 331 -21.81 -27.46 7.93
N CYS A 332 -22.40 -27.60 6.75
CA CYS A 332 -23.86 -27.73 6.57
C CYS A 332 -24.40 -28.98 7.29
N ASN A 333 -23.66 -30.08 7.26
CA ASN A 333 -24.05 -31.30 7.94
C ASN A 333 -24.02 -31.10 9.47
N GLN A 334 -22.98 -30.47 10.01
CA GLN A 334 -22.85 -30.17 11.43
C GLN A 334 -23.93 -29.17 11.91
N TYR A 335 -24.20 -28.13 11.11
CA TYR A 335 -25.27 -27.16 11.37
C TYR A 335 -26.61 -27.83 11.49
N ARG A 336 -27.00 -28.71 10.52
CA ARG A 336 -28.26 -29.50 10.54
C ARG A 336 -28.34 -30.40 11.75
N TYR A 337 -27.25 -31.11 12.06
CA TYR A 337 -27.19 -31.98 13.23
C TYR A 337 -27.45 -31.20 14.54
N LEU A 338 -26.77 -30.08 14.74
CA LEU A 338 -26.94 -29.26 15.93
C LEU A 338 -28.38 -28.66 16.01
N ASN A 339 -28.93 -28.28 14.88
CA ASN A 339 -30.28 -27.73 14.80
C ASN A 339 -31.33 -28.81 15.18
N GLN A 340 -31.16 -30.06 14.73
CA GLN A 340 -32.03 -31.19 15.11
C GLN A 340 -31.92 -31.54 16.60
N LYS A 341 -30.80 -31.25 17.26
CA LYS A 341 -30.59 -31.43 18.70
C LYS A 341 -31.14 -30.27 19.56
N GLY A 342 -31.69 -29.22 18.93
CA GLY A 342 -32.32 -28.11 19.63
C GLY A 342 -31.37 -27.00 20.08
N TYR A 343 -30.19 -26.98 19.56
CA TYR A 343 -29.22 -25.89 19.82
C TYR A 343 -29.42 -24.67 18.92
#